data_f49b604acd509d97ad56c7737a38388a
#
_entry.id   f49b604acd509d97ad56c7737a38388a
#
_cell.length_a   1.000
_cell.length_b   1.000
_cell.length_c   1.000
_cell.angle_alpha   90.00
_cell.angle_beta   90.00
_cell.angle_gamma   90.00
#
_symmetry.space_group_name_H-M   'P 1'
#
loop_
_entity.id
_entity.type
_entity.pdbx_description
1 polymer ?
#
loop_
_entity_poly.entity_id
_entity_poly.type
_entity_poly.pdbx_seq_one_letter_code
_entity_poly.pdbx_strand_id
1 'polypeptide(L)'
;MPTTLHKTRKQISKKRNGVVNALHEKSRDSMRLHKAGVRDQRIEKLAAARSKKEQPLVDRVAFFQQALRLKDRDNKGAPEIDEVQHMIHSFVHQYDEEYNETKKARRPGRPASVKEDLLKAKINILEEEYKSGFVMPDLLDNVNVNALHLWEGSWSYLTQLKWVKVNSEGQVRPTSFPSGGTN
;
A
#
# COMPACT_ATOMS: atom_id res chain seq x y z
N MET A 1 -1.31 1.72 30.91
CA MET A 1 -1.34 1.10 29.57
C MET A 1 -1.61 -0.39 29.68
N PRO A 2 -2.43 -0.98 28.83
CA PRO A 2 -2.68 -2.41 28.86
C PRO A 2 -1.37 -3.18 28.57
N THR A 3 -1.14 -4.26 29.30
CA THR A 3 0.08 -5.06 29.16
C THR A 3 0.00 -6.02 27.98
N THR A 4 1.04 -6.12 27.15
CA THR A 4 1.14 -7.07 26.03
C THR A 4 1.16 -8.52 26.54
N LEU A 5 0.84 -9.49 25.67
CA LEU A 5 0.91 -10.92 25.98
C LEU A 5 2.29 -11.31 26.54
N HIS A 6 3.35 -10.87 25.89
CA HIS A 6 4.73 -11.11 26.33
C HIS A 6 4.98 -10.58 27.75
N LYS A 7 4.56 -9.36 28.03
CA LYS A 7 4.72 -8.73 29.36
C LYS A 7 3.91 -9.45 30.44
N THR A 8 2.67 -9.85 30.08
CA THR A 8 1.79 -10.64 30.95
C THR A 8 2.40 -12.01 31.24
N ARG A 9 2.91 -12.71 30.23
CA ARG A 9 3.58 -14.00 30.35
C ARG A 9 4.82 -13.91 31.24
N LYS A 10 5.65 -12.87 31.05
CA LYS A 10 6.83 -12.61 31.89
C LYS A 10 6.47 -12.35 33.35
N GLN A 11 5.39 -11.61 33.63
CA GLN A 11 4.90 -11.36 34.98
C GLN A 11 4.43 -12.64 35.67
N ILE A 12 3.68 -13.50 34.97
CA ILE A 12 3.20 -14.78 35.49
C ILE A 12 4.36 -15.75 35.70
N SER A 13 5.29 -15.84 34.77
CA SER A 13 6.50 -16.65 34.87
C SER A 13 7.33 -16.27 36.12
N LYS A 14 7.53 -14.96 36.32
CA LYS A 14 8.25 -14.45 37.50
C LYS A 14 7.57 -14.83 38.83
N LYS A 15 6.24 -14.85 38.88
CA LYS A 15 5.43 -15.22 40.05
C LYS A 15 5.43 -16.73 40.30
N ARG A 16 5.67 -17.56 39.30
CA ARG A 16 5.56 -19.03 39.35
C ARG A 16 6.86 -19.77 39.08
N ASN A 17 8.01 -19.15 39.36
CA ASN A 17 9.34 -19.75 39.18
C ASN A 17 9.56 -20.40 37.79
N GLY A 18 9.06 -19.75 36.74
CA GLY A 18 9.28 -20.18 35.35
C GLY A 18 8.18 -21.05 34.74
N VAL A 19 7.31 -21.68 35.50
CA VAL A 19 6.31 -22.63 34.98
C VAL A 19 5.04 -21.89 34.54
N VAL A 20 4.92 -21.65 33.22
CA VAL A 20 3.73 -20.99 32.60
C VAL A 20 2.87 -22.00 31.84
N ASN A 21 3.44 -23.13 31.39
CA ASN A 21 2.73 -24.06 30.48
C ASN A 21 1.75 -25.02 31.24
N ALA A 22 1.83 -25.11 32.57
CA ALA A 22 0.97 -25.95 33.39
C ALA A 22 -0.11 -25.17 34.16
N LEU A 23 -0.65 -24.12 33.53
CA LEU A 23 -1.75 -23.34 34.12
C LEU A 23 -3.07 -24.07 33.96
N HIS A 24 -3.83 -24.21 35.05
CA HIS A 24 -5.21 -24.72 34.96
C HIS A 24 -6.04 -23.80 34.08
N GLU A 25 -6.84 -24.38 33.18
CA GLU A 25 -7.57 -23.68 32.09
C GLU A 25 -8.44 -22.51 32.60
N LYS A 26 -9.08 -22.65 33.76
CA LYS A 26 -9.94 -21.62 34.39
C LYS A 26 -9.23 -20.80 35.46
N SER A 27 -7.89 -20.91 35.58
CA SER A 27 -7.16 -20.12 36.56
C SER A 27 -7.16 -18.63 36.21
N ARG A 28 -7.07 -17.76 37.19
CA ARG A 28 -7.00 -16.31 37.04
C ARG A 28 -5.85 -15.90 36.09
N ASP A 29 -4.73 -16.57 36.19
CA ASP A 29 -3.54 -16.29 35.36
C ASP A 29 -3.75 -16.78 33.90
N SER A 30 -4.40 -17.95 33.69
CA SER A 30 -4.78 -18.46 32.38
C SER A 30 -5.76 -17.51 31.68
N MET A 31 -6.81 -17.07 32.37
CA MET A 31 -7.77 -16.10 31.84
C MET A 31 -7.11 -14.75 31.48
N ARG A 32 -6.12 -14.32 32.27
CA ARG A 32 -5.37 -13.09 31.99
C ARG A 32 -4.50 -13.23 30.76
N LEU A 33 -3.83 -14.36 30.57
CA LEU A 33 -3.07 -14.66 29.34
C LEU A 33 -3.96 -14.73 28.11
N HIS A 34 -5.09 -15.44 28.23
CA HIS A 34 -6.05 -15.53 27.13
C HIS A 34 -6.55 -14.15 26.68
N LYS A 35 -6.98 -13.31 27.63
CA LYS A 35 -7.43 -11.94 27.33
C LYS A 35 -6.32 -11.10 26.68
N ALA A 36 -5.07 -11.22 27.12
CA ALA A 36 -3.94 -10.54 26.52
C ALA A 36 -3.67 -11.05 25.09
N GLY A 37 -3.72 -12.37 24.89
CA GLY A 37 -3.53 -12.99 23.57
C GLY A 37 -4.60 -12.57 22.56
N VAL A 38 -5.88 -12.65 22.94
CA VAL A 38 -6.99 -12.21 22.07
C VAL A 38 -6.86 -10.73 21.67
N ARG A 39 -6.44 -9.88 22.60
CA ARG A 39 -6.22 -8.47 22.31
C ARG A 39 -5.06 -8.26 21.34
N ASP A 40 -3.92 -8.92 21.57
CA ASP A 40 -2.75 -8.78 20.69
C ASP A 40 -3.05 -9.29 19.28
N GLN A 41 -3.77 -10.43 19.13
CA GLN A 41 -4.27 -10.91 17.84
C GLN A 41 -5.21 -9.92 17.15
N ARG A 42 -6.08 -9.24 17.92
CA ARG A 42 -6.97 -8.21 17.35
C ARG A 42 -6.18 -7.03 16.82
N ILE A 43 -5.17 -6.56 17.57
CA ILE A 43 -4.29 -5.46 17.15
C ILE A 43 -3.53 -5.85 15.88
N GLU A 44 -3.00 -7.05 15.83
CA GLU A 44 -2.28 -7.58 14.67
C GLU A 44 -3.17 -7.66 13.41
N LYS A 45 -4.40 -8.18 13.57
CA LYS A 45 -5.39 -8.20 12.47
C LYS A 45 -5.73 -6.80 11.97
N LEU A 46 -5.88 -5.82 12.88
CA LEU A 46 -6.15 -4.44 12.50
C LEU A 46 -4.95 -3.79 11.80
N ALA A 47 -3.74 -4.05 12.27
CA ALA A 47 -2.52 -3.58 11.64
C ALA A 47 -2.35 -4.18 10.23
N ALA A 48 -2.57 -5.49 10.07
CA ALA A 48 -2.53 -6.16 8.77
C ALA A 48 -3.61 -5.63 7.80
N ALA A 49 -4.83 -5.38 8.31
CA ALA A 49 -5.90 -4.80 7.49
C ALA A 49 -5.58 -3.37 7.03
N ARG A 50 -4.94 -2.57 7.91
CA ARG A 50 -4.47 -1.22 7.56
C ARG A 50 -3.38 -1.29 6.50
N SER A 51 -2.35 -2.12 6.72
CA SER A 51 -1.26 -2.29 5.78
C SER A 51 -1.75 -2.69 4.38
N LYS A 52 -2.74 -3.58 4.28
CA LYS A 52 -3.35 -3.94 2.99
C LYS A 52 -4.02 -2.79 2.26
N LYS A 53 -4.57 -1.80 3.00
CA LYS A 53 -5.18 -0.60 2.40
C LYS A 53 -4.14 0.46 2.00
N GLU A 54 -3.07 0.54 2.78
CA GLU A 54 -1.99 1.52 2.57
C GLU A 54 -1.03 1.09 1.45
N GLN A 55 -0.80 -0.22 1.31
CA GLN A 55 0.18 -0.79 0.39
C GLN A 55 -0.01 -0.37 -1.09
N PRO A 56 -1.22 -0.36 -1.67
CA PRO A 56 -1.39 0.04 -3.08
C PRO A 56 -0.92 1.48 -3.35
N LEU A 57 -1.09 2.39 -2.38
CA LEU A 57 -0.61 3.77 -2.52
C LEU A 57 0.90 3.85 -2.35
N VAL A 58 1.47 3.09 -1.42
CA VAL A 58 2.93 2.98 -1.25
C VAL A 58 3.58 2.43 -2.53
N ASP A 59 3.02 1.38 -3.12
CA ASP A 59 3.51 0.78 -4.37
C ASP A 59 3.42 1.78 -5.54
N ARG A 60 2.31 2.54 -5.62
CA ARG A 60 2.14 3.61 -6.59
C ARG A 60 3.24 4.67 -6.47
N VAL A 61 3.49 5.16 -5.27
CA VAL A 61 4.52 6.18 -5.03
C VAL A 61 5.92 5.63 -5.31
N ALA A 62 6.19 4.37 -4.96
CA ALA A 62 7.45 3.70 -5.27
C ALA A 62 7.69 3.61 -6.78
N PHE A 63 6.66 3.33 -7.57
CA PHE A 63 6.75 3.33 -9.03
C PHE A 63 7.18 4.70 -9.57
N PHE A 64 6.55 5.79 -9.13
CA PHE A 64 6.91 7.13 -9.57
C PHE A 64 8.30 7.54 -9.09
N GLN A 65 8.69 7.20 -7.87
CA GLN A 65 10.06 7.42 -7.39
C GLN A 65 11.09 6.70 -8.28
N GLN A 66 10.80 5.46 -8.68
CA GLN A 66 11.69 4.71 -9.56
C GLN A 66 11.75 5.31 -10.96
N ALA A 67 10.61 5.75 -11.51
CA ALA A 67 10.55 6.41 -12.81
C ALA A 67 11.36 7.72 -12.82
N LEU A 68 11.26 8.53 -11.76
CA LEU A 68 12.07 9.74 -11.60
C LEU A 68 13.56 9.42 -11.52
N ARG A 69 13.96 8.42 -10.76
CA ARG A 69 15.38 8.00 -10.65
C ARG A 69 15.97 7.55 -11.98
N LEU A 70 15.17 6.92 -12.82
CA LEU A 70 15.60 6.55 -14.19
C LEU A 70 15.77 7.78 -15.07
N LYS A 71 14.84 8.76 -14.98
CA LYS A 71 14.93 10.03 -15.70
C LYS A 71 16.10 10.88 -15.26
N ASP A 72 16.42 10.96 -13.98
CA ASP A 72 17.51 11.77 -13.45
C ASP A 72 18.91 11.37 -13.97
N ARG A 73 19.05 10.17 -14.52
CA ARG A 73 20.26 9.74 -15.22
C ARG A 73 20.45 10.48 -16.53
N ASP A 74 19.35 10.87 -17.17
CA ASP A 74 19.36 11.50 -18.49
C ASP A 74 19.15 13.03 -18.41
N ASN A 75 18.31 13.50 -17.48
CA ASN A 75 17.96 14.91 -17.38
C ASN A 75 17.57 15.31 -15.94
N LYS A 76 18.32 16.21 -15.30
CA LYS A 76 18.07 16.67 -13.93
C LYS A 76 17.05 17.81 -13.92
N GLY A 77 15.85 17.57 -13.42
CA GLY A 77 14.81 18.58 -13.23
C GLY A 77 13.42 17.96 -13.00
N ALA A 78 12.49 18.77 -12.51
CA ALA A 78 11.10 18.33 -12.43
C ALA A 78 10.60 17.98 -13.83
N PRO A 79 9.82 16.88 -13.98
CA PRO A 79 9.25 16.49 -15.25
C PRO A 79 8.21 17.50 -15.74
N GLU A 80 8.06 17.62 -17.05
CA GLU A 80 6.95 18.36 -17.65
C GLU A 80 5.65 17.54 -17.59
N ILE A 81 4.51 18.21 -17.79
CA ILE A 81 3.20 17.56 -17.67
C ILE A 81 3.04 16.37 -18.61
N ASP A 82 3.58 16.46 -19.84
CA ASP A 82 3.52 15.39 -20.83
C ASP A 82 4.31 14.15 -20.37
N GLU A 83 5.45 14.37 -19.73
CA GLU A 83 6.26 13.28 -19.13
C GLU A 83 5.54 12.63 -17.94
N VAL A 84 4.87 13.44 -17.11
CA VAL A 84 4.04 12.94 -16.01
C VAL A 84 2.89 12.09 -16.53
N GLN A 85 2.23 12.54 -17.59
CA GLN A 85 1.17 11.75 -18.25
C GLN A 85 1.72 10.43 -18.81
N HIS A 86 2.91 10.44 -19.40
CA HIS A 86 3.54 9.21 -19.90
C HIS A 86 3.87 8.24 -18.76
N MET A 87 4.35 8.73 -17.61
CA MET A 87 4.58 7.91 -16.42
C MET A 87 3.27 7.31 -15.89
N ILE A 88 2.19 8.11 -15.84
CA ILE A 88 0.86 7.63 -15.42
C ILE A 88 0.37 6.54 -16.39
N HIS A 89 0.48 6.78 -17.69
CA HIS A 89 0.09 5.80 -18.71
C HIS A 89 0.84 4.48 -18.54
N SER A 90 2.15 4.52 -18.29
CA SER A 90 2.96 3.33 -18.03
C SER A 90 2.51 2.59 -16.76
N PHE A 91 2.10 3.32 -15.71
CA PHE A 91 1.56 2.73 -14.49
C PHE A 91 0.19 2.09 -14.71
N VAL A 92 -0.70 2.75 -15.44
CA VAL A 92 -2.06 2.24 -15.71
C VAL A 92 -2.01 0.94 -16.50
N HIS A 93 -1.12 0.87 -17.50
CA HIS A 93 -0.99 -0.28 -18.41
C HIS A 93 0.03 -1.33 -17.97
N GLN A 94 0.56 -1.25 -16.74
CA GLN A 94 1.55 -2.20 -16.22
C GLN A 94 1.08 -3.66 -16.16
N TYR A 95 -0.22 -3.90 -16.16
CA TYR A 95 -0.82 -5.24 -16.10
C TYR A 95 -1.29 -5.79 -17.45
N ASP A 96 -1.20 -5.00 -18.53
CA ASP A 96 -1.73 -5.36 -19.85
C ASP A 96 -1.01 -6.57 -20.45
N GLU A 97 0.30 -6.63 -20.30
CA GLU A 97 1.09 -7.76 -20.82
C GLU A 97 0.68 -9.07 -20.11
N GLU A 98 0.65 -9.07 -18.77
CA GLU A 98 0.26 -10.22 -17.98
C GLU A 98 -1.18 -10.67 -18.27
N TYR A 99 -2.10 -9.72 -18.43
CA TYR A 99 -3.47 -9.98 -18.82
C TYR A 99 -3.55 -10.64 -20.20
N ASN A 100 -2.84 -10.09 -21.20
CA ASN A 100 -2.81 -10.60 -22.55
C ASN A 100 -2.20 -12.02 -22.64
N GLU A 101 -1.13 -12.28 -21.88
CA GLU A 101 -0.53 -13.61 -21.77
C GLU A 101 -1.52 -14.61 -21.16
N THR A 102 -2.15 -14.26 -20.05
CA THR A 102 -3.15 -15.12 -19.37
C THR A 102 -4.33 -15.41 -20.29
N LYS A 103 -4.78 -14.42 -21.07
CA LYS A 103 -5.85 -14.55 -22.06
C LYS A 103 -5.46 -15.44 -23.23
N LYS A 104 -4.22 -15.32 -23.75
CA LYS A 104 -3.69 -16.16 -24.83
C LYS A 104 -3.51 -17.61 -24.39
N ALA A 105 -3.11 -17.86 -23.14
CA ALA A 105 -2.92 -19.20 -22.60
C ALA A 105 -4.25 -19.96 -22.39
N ARG A 106 -5.37 -19.27 -22.42
CA ARG A 106 -6.71 -19.86 -22.24
C ARG A 106 -7.16 -20.60 -23.49
N ARG A 107 -7.64 -21.86 -23.31
CA ARG A 107 -8.27 -22.61 -24.39
C ARG A 107 -9.55 -21.92 -24.88
N PRO A 108 -9.80 -21.85 -26.22
CA PRO A 108 -11.05 -21.34 -26.77
C PRO A 108 -12.27 -22.05 -26.14
N GLY A 109 -13.31 -21.26 -25.82
CA GLY A 109 -14.54 -21.79 -25.20
C GLY A 109 -14.51 -21.99 -23.69
N ARG A 110 -13.35 -21.83 -23.01
CA ARG A 110 -13.27 -21.90 -21.56
C ARG A 110 -13.59 -20.53 -20.93
N PRO A 111 -14.32 -20.48 -19.79
CA PRO A 111 -14.55 -19.22 -19.07
C PRO A 111 -13.22 -18.62 -18.57
N ALA A 112 -13.22 -17.31 -18.33
CA ALA A 112 -12.07 -16.61 -17.77
C ALA A 112 -11.63 -17.22 -16.43
N SER A 113 -10.34 -17.19 -16.16
CA SER A 113 -9.81 -17.61 -14.87
C SER A 113 -9.98 -16.49 -13.84
N VAL A 114 -10.02 -16.84 -12.56
CA VAL A 114 -10.06 -15.84 -11.46
C VAL A 114 -8.91 -14.82 -11.59
N LYS A 115 -7.73 -15.27 -12.02
CA LYS A 115 -6.56 -14.40 -12.27
C LYS A 115 -6.85 -13.40 -13.40
N GLU A 116 -7.42 -13.87 -14.51
CA GLU A 116 -7.79 -13.04 -15.66
C GLU A 116 -8.82 -11.98 -15.26
N ASP A 117 -9.86 -12.37 -14.50
CA ASP A 117 -10.90 -11.44 -14.03
C ASP A 117 -10.34 -10.40 -13.06
N LEU A 118 -9.44 -10.79 -12.15
CA LEU A 118 -8.78 -9.87 -11.22
C LEU A 118 -7.88 -8.85 -11.95
N LEU A 119 -7.12 -9.29 -12.95
CA LEU A 119 -6.27 -8.40 -13.76
C LEU A 119 -7.14 -7.41 -14.54
N LYS A 120 -8.19 -7.90 -15.19
CA LYS A 120 -9.15 -7.06 -15.91
C LYS A 120 -9.80 -6.02 -14.99
N ALA A 121 -10.23 -6.42 -13.80
CA ALA A 121 -10.81 -5.49 -12.83
C ALA A 121 -9.82 -4.42 -12.40
N LYS A 122 -8.54 -4.77 -12.17
CA LYS A 122 -7.48 -3.80 -11.83
C LYS A 122 -7.24 -2.79 -12.97
N ILE A 123 -7.14 -3.27 -14.20
CA ILE A 123 -6.93 -2.41 -15.37
C ILE A 123 -8.10 -1.42 -15.50
N ASN A 124 -9.34 -1.90 -15.45
CA ASN A 124 -10.53 -1.04 -15.55
C ASN A 124 -10.55 0.04 -14.46
N ILE A 125 -10.24 -0.32 -13.20
CA ILE A 125 -10.20 0.64 -12.08
C ILE A 125 -9.15 1.72 -12.33
N LEU A 126 -7.95 1.35 -12.79
CA LEU A 126 -6.87 2.30 -13.08
C LEU A 126 -7.20 3.22 -14.25
N GLU A 127 -7.84 2.69 -15.32
CA GLU A 127 -8.30 3.50 -16.46
C GLU A 127 -9.40 4.49 -16.05
N GLU A 128 -10.38 4.06 -15.26
CA GLU A 128 -11.45 4.92 -14.74
C GLU A 128 -10.88 6.01 -13.82
N GLU A 129 -9.92 5.65 -12.95
CA GLU A 129 -9.22 6.62 -12.11
C GLU A 129 -8.46 7.64 -12.97
N TYR A 130 -7.77 7.21 -14.03
CA TYR A 130 -7.05 8.13 -14.93
C TYR A 130 -7.97 9.08 -15.68
N LYS A 131 -9.15 8.64 -16.10
CA LYS A 131 -10.17 9.49 -16.71
C LYS A 131 -10.74 10.51 -15.73
N SER A 132 -11.01 10.11 -14.50
CA SER A 132 -11.62 10.96 -13.47
C SER A 132 -10.61 11.86 -12.73
N GLY A 133 -9.36 11.47 -12.73
CA GLY A 133 -8.23 12.17 -12.08
C GLY A 133 -7.41 11.25 -11.20
N PHE A 134 -6.25 10.86 -11.71
CA PHE A 134 -5.28 9.99 -11.06
C PHE A 134 -4.60 10.70 -9.89
N VAL A 135 -4.72 10.13 -8.69
CA VAL A 135 -4.15 10.70 -7.46
C VAL A 135 -2.68 10.31 -7.34
N MET A 136 -1.80 11.30 -7.25
CA MET A 136 -0.36 11.11 -7.14
C MET A 136 0.32 12.25 -6.38
N PRO A 137 1.58 12.07 -5.91
CA PRO A 137 2.40 13.18 -5.44
C PRO A 137 2.63 14.17 -6.57
N ASP A 138 2.70 15.46 -6.23
CA ASP A 138 3.01 16.49 -7.22
C ASP A 138 4.46 16.35 -7.70
N LEU A 139 4.65 15.96 -8.95
CA LEU A 139 5.95 15.81 -9.59
C LEU A 139 6.40 17.07 -10.34
N LEU A 140 5.55 18.08 -10.47
CA LEU A 140 5.89 19.35 -11.13
C LEU A 140 6.63 20.29 -10.17
N ASP A 141 6.51 20.08 -8.85
CA ASP A 141 7.21 20.87 -7.83
C ASP A 141 8.57 20.23 -7.49
N ASN A 142 9.66 20.90 -7.81
CA ASN A 142 11.03 20.44 -7.51
C ASN A 142 11.26 20.12 -6.03
N VAL A 143 10.63 20.87 -5.12
CA VAL A 143 10.73 20.62 -3.68
C VAL A 143 10.14 19.28 -3.32
N ASN A 144 8.97 18.97 -3.90
CA ASN A 144 8.28 17.71 -3.66
C ASN A 144 9.01 16.53 -4.32
N VAL A 145 9.60 16.72 -5.50
CA VAL A 145 10.45 15.72 -6.17
C VAL A 145 11.66 15.36 -5.32
N ASN A 146 12.37 16.36 -4.77
CA ASN A 146 13.49 16.11 -3.88
C ASN A 146 13.08 15.37 -2.60
N ALA A 147 11.94 15.72 -2.01
CA ALA A 147 11.39 15.01 -0.87
C ALA A 147 11.04 13.55 -1.22
N LEU A 148 10.52 13.33 -2.42
CA LEU A 148 10.19 11.97 -2.90
C LEU A 148 11.44 11.12 -3.15
N HIS A 149 12.56 11.71 -3.61
CA HIS A 149 13.83 10.98 -3.74
C HIS A 149 14.38 10.46 -2.41
N LEU A 150 14.16 11.20 -1.32
CA LEU A 150 14.57 10.83 0.04
C LEU A 150 13.59 9.86 0.72
N TRP A 151 12.45 9.57 0.09
CA TRP A 151 11.46 8.70 0.68
C TRP A 151 11.91 7.23 0.74
N GLU A 152 11.78 6.61 1.91
CA GLU A 152 12.23 5.25 2.24
C GLU A 152 11.08 4.21 2.28
N GLY A 153 9.92 4.49 1.70
CA GLY A 153 8.77 3.58 1.71
C GLY A 153 7.84 3.74 2.91
N SER A 154 8.04 4.74 3.78
CA SER A 154 7.20 4.97 4.94
C SER A 154 5.88 5.66 4.57
N TRP A 155 4.73 5.07 4.98
CA TRP A 155 3.41 5.66 4.83
C TRP A 155 3.31 7.04 5.49
N SER A 156 3.86 7.18 6.69
CA SER A 156 3.77 8.44 7.46
C SER A 156 4.42 9.62 6.75
N TYR A 157 5.47 9.39 5.99
CA TYR A 157 6.15 10.43 5.24
C TYR A 157 5.31 10.97 4.06
N LEU A 158 4.45 10.13 3.49
CA LEU A 158 3.59 10.52 2.37
C LEU A 158 2.60 11.64 2.72
N THR A 159 2.28 11.82 4.01
CA THR A 159 1.41 12.91 4.48
C THR A 159 2.06 14.29 4.35
N GLN A 160 3.39 14.36 4.24
CA GLN A 160 4.15 15.60 4.12
C GLN A 160 4.27 16.08 2.67
N LEU A 161 4.03 15.17 1.70
CA LEU A 161 4.09 15.48 0.28
C LEU A 161 2.85 16.27 -0.15
N LYS A 162 3.03 17.12 -1.15
CA LYS A 162 1.90 17.73 -1.86
C LYS A 162 1.30 16.71 -2.82
N TRP A 163 -0.02 16.69 -2.91
CA TRP A 163 -0.76 15.74 -3.72
C TRP A 163 -1.58 16.45 -4.78
N VAL A 164 -1.67 15.84 -5.95
CA VAL A 164 -2.43 16.34 -7.09
C VAL A 164 -3.25 15.22 -7.72
N LYS A 165 -4.29 15.64 -8.45
CA LYS A 165 -5.04 14.79 -9.38
C LYS A 165 -4.73 15.20 -10.79
N VAL A 166 -4.29 14.27 -11.63
CA VAL A 166 -4.02 14.49 -13.03
C VAL A 166 -4.98 13.64 -13.87
N ASN A 167 -5.74 14.26 -14.76
CA ASN A 167 -6.63 13.54 -15.66
C ASN A 167 -5.96 13.26 -17.01
N SER A 168 -6.62 12.49 -17.85
CA SER A 168 -6.15 12.17 -19.21
C SER A 168 -5.98 13.40 -20.13
N GLU A 169 -6.63 14.53 -19.81
CA GLU A 169 -6.52 15.78 -20.55
C GLU A 169 -5.34 16.66 -20.10
N GLY A 170 -4.55 16.22 -19.11
CA GLY A 170 -3.44 16.98 -18.55
C GLY A 170 -3.86 18.06 -17.54
N GLN A 171 -5.12 18.10 -17.10
CA GLN A 171 -5.54 19.03 -16.06
C GLN A 171 -5.00 18.57 -14.70
N VAL A 172 -4.29 19.46 -14.01
CA VAL A 172 -3.76 19.22 -12.69
C VAL A 172 -4.61 19.95 -11.65
N ARG A 173 -5.09 19.23 -10.64
CA ARG A 173 -5.87 19.79 -9.53
C ARG A 173 -5.23 19.43 -8.20
N PRO A 174 -4.99 20.39 -7.29
CA PRO A 174 -4.47 20.07 -5.97
C PRO A 174 -5.48 19.22 -5.19
N THR A 175 -4.98 18.26 -4.43
CA THR A 175 -5.79 17.40 -3.58
C THR A 175 -5.13 17.18 -2.22
N SER A 176 -5.90 16.73 -1.25
CA SER A 176 -5.37 16.30 0.04
C SER A 176 -4.83 14.87 -0.04
N PHE A 177 -3.93 14.52 0.88
CA PHE A 177 -3.43 13.17 1.04
C PHE A 177 -4.59 12.16 1.21
N PRO A 178 -4.62 11.05 0.45
CA PRO A 178 -5.66 10.04 0.55
C PRO A 178 -5.46 9.17 1.80
N SER A 179 -5.87 9.70 2.97
CA SER A 179 -5.69 9.04 4.29
C SER A 179 -6.38 7.69 4.43
N GLY A 180 -7.37 7.39 3.59
CA GLY A 180 -8.12 6.14 3.57
C GLY A 180 -7.51 5.03 2.68
N GLY A 181 -6.42 5.32 1.99
CA GLY A 181 -5.91 4.48 0.89
C GLY A 181 -6.72 4.69 -0.40
N THR A 182 -6.27 4.10 -1.48
CA THR A 182 -7.05 3.99 -2.73
C THR A 182 -8.08 2.86 -2.56
N ASN A 183 -9.34 3.14 -2.82
CA ASN A 183 -10.40 2.12 -2.82
C ASN A 183 -10.17 1.10 -3.91
#